data_cb5b8898c1ff80075bbb181e86fba774
#
_entry.id   cb5b8898c1ff80075bbb181e86fba774
#
_cell.length_a   1.000
_cell.length_b   1.000
_cell.length_c   1.000
_cell.angle_alpha   90.00
_cell.angle_beta   90.00
_cell.angle_gamma   90.00
#
_symmetry.space_group_name_H-M   'P 1'
#
loop_
_entity.id
_entity.type
_entity.pdbx_description
1 polymer ?
#
loop_
_entity_poly.entity_id
_entity_poly.type
_entity_poly.pdbx_seq_one_letter_code
_entity_poly.pdbx_strand_id
1 'polypeptide(L)'
;TDEENTSAGILYYKKVRKNPIMGIVPDADFPCIYAEKGILDFSAQGKVDSCIKYMKSGTAFNVVISKADVIVDKPLAKEYFEKFLLANELTGECHEDEAGSHYHIDGKPFHASRPYMGVNAAVKMFEFVGSCYNDEFSLNAVKLFKDPYGVGLKVAYDGAYMGPLTFNMGKANIENGQVYFALDYRYPNECEGSDLLKRSADIIKEVLHIDTELVDDSKWLLNDPNSELIQTCLKHYRAFSGDTYTPPLRIGGGTYARSFENFVAFGPIFPTREYASWVGAEHEADEGFEIETMILACAIYANVLFDLACEQ
;
A
#
# COMPACT_ATOMS: atom_id res chain seq x y z
N THR A 1 0.84 -21.54 0.68
CA THR A 1 0.79 -21.28 -0.77
C THR A 1 -0.28 -20.25 -1.07
N ASP A 2 -0.07 -19.45 -2.08
CA ASP A 2 -0.96 -18.37 -2.50
C ASP A 2 -1.07 -17.23 -1.45
N GLU A 3 0.04 -16.93 -0.79
CA GLU A 3 0.12 -15.86 0.21
C GLU A 3 -0.08 -14.49 -0.45
N GLU A 4 0.59 -14.27 -1.53
CA GLU A 4 0.63 -13.00 -2.26
C GLU A 4 -0.72 -12.57 -2.88
N ASN A 5 -1.70 -13.47 -2.97
CA ASN A 5 -2.98 -13.17 -3.61
C ASN A 5 -4.17 -13.35 -2.67
N THR A 6 -4.54 -14.60 -2.38
CA THR A 6 -5.80 -14.90 -1.70
C THR A 6 -5.64 -15.51 -0.33
N SER A 7 -4.42 -15.86 0.08
CA SER A 7 -4.15 -16.61 1.31
C SER A 7 -4.97 -17.91 1.45
N ALA A 8 -5.37 -18.50 0.31
CA ALA A 8 -6.29 -19.64 0.27
C ALA A 8 -5.80 -20.83 1.11
N GLY A 9 -4.48 -21.05 1.16
CA GLY A 9 -3.88 -22.12 1.96
C GLY A 9 -4.16 -21.98 3.45
N ILE A 10 -3.97 -20.76 4.02
CA ILE A 10 -4.20 -20.49 5.43
C ILE A 10 -5.69 -20.50 5.78
N LEU A 11 -6.53 -20.00 4.88
CA LEU A 11 -7.98 -20.04 5.04
C LEU A 11 -8.51 -21.48 5.06
N TYR A 12 -7.93 -22.36 4.23
CA TYR A 12 -8.25 -23.79 4.26
C TYR A 12 -7.78 -24.46 5.56
N TYR A 13 -6.54 -24.17 5.99
CA TYR A 13 -6.00 -24.68 7.26
C TYR A 13 -6.94 -24.37 8.44
N LYS A 14 -7.41 -23.12 8.56
CA LYS A 14 -8.35 -22.69 9.61
C LYS A 14 -9.69 -23.45 9.62
N LYS A 15 -10.11 -23.99 8.47
CA LYS A 15 -11.34 -24.79 8.35
C LYS A 15 -11.18 -26.24 8.82
N VAL A 16 -9.97 -26.80 8.68
CA VAL A 16 -9.73 -28.25 8.86
C VAL A 16 -8.83 -28.58 10.05
N ARG A 17 -8.22 -27.60 10.69
CA ARG A 17 -7.35 -27.76 11.86
C ARG A 17 -7.70 -26.78 12.96
N LYS A 18 -7.31 -27.11 14.19
CA LYS A 18 -7.33 -26.17 15.32
C LYS A 18 -6.26 -25.09 15.10
N ASN A 19 -6.60 -23.85 15.45
CA ASN A 19 -5.64 -22.79 15.41
C ASN A 19 -4.50 -23.06 16.41
N PRO A 20 -3.25 -22.77 16.03
CA PRO A 20 -2.13 -22.76 16.98
C PRO A 20 -2.38 -21.71 18.08
N ILE A 21 -1.75 -21.92 19.25
CA ILE A 21 -1.90 -21.00 20.39
C ILE A 21 -1.07 -19.73 20.17
N MET A 22 0.09 -19.86 19.56
CA MET A 22 1.00 -18.78 19.18
C MET A 22 1.89 -19.22 18.02
N GLY A 23 2.54 -18.28 17.36
CA GLY A 23 3.46 -18.60 16.29
C GLY A 23 4.26 -17.41 15.76
N ILE A 24 5.25 -17.74 14.96
CA ILE A 24 6.07 -16.80 14.20
C ILE A 24 5.85 -17.02 12.71
N VAL A 25 5.89 -15.95 11.95
CA VAL A 25 5.82 -15.95 10.48
C VAL A 25 7.13 -15.40 9.96
N PRO A 26 8.00 -16.23 9.33
CA PRO A 26 9.30 -15.82 8.83
C PRO A 26 9.16 -15.18 7.43
N ASP A 27 8.53 -14.04 7.36
CA ASP A 27 8.14 -13.34 6.12
C ASP A 27 8.16 -11.83 6.31
N ALA A 28 9.21 -11.29 6.92
CA ALA A 28 9.33 -9.86 7.20
C ALA A 28 10.70 -9.48 7.76
N ASP A 29 10.79 -8.29 8.35
CA ASP A 29 11.98 -7.80 9.03
C ASP A 29 12.16 -8.39 10.45
N PHE A 30 13.42 -8.54 10.88
CA PHE A 30 13.77 -8.59 12.28
C PHE A 30 13.72 -7.16 12.91
N PRO A 31 13.59 -6.97 14.23
CA PRO A 31 13.66 -8.02 15.27
C PRO A 31 12.32 -8.71 15.58
N CYS A 32 11.20 -8.11 15.28
CA CYS A 32 9.87 -8.68 15.45
C CYS A 32 8.82 -7.62 15.07
N ILE A 33 7.84 -7.97 14.29
CA ILE A 33 6.72 -7.09 13.93
C ILE A 33 5.54 -7.44 14.85
N TYR A 34 5.23 -6.56 15.77
CA TYR A 34 4.15 -6.72 16.74
C TYR A 34 2.82 -6.08 16.30
N ALA A 35 2.89 -5.22 15.28
CA ALA A 35 1.72 -4.49 14.78
C ALA A 35 1.76 -4.36 13.26
N GLU A 36 0.64 -4.70 12.62
CA GLU A 36 0.40 -4.54 11.19
C GLU A 36 -0.87 -3.73 10.99
N LYS A 37 -0.83 -2.69 10.15
CA LYS A 37 -2.02 -1.91 9.81
C LYS A 37 -3.08 -2.75 9.11
N GLY A 38 -4.34 -2.43 9.31
CA GLY A 38 -5.42 -2.93 8.49
C GLY A 38 -5.24 -2.49 7.03
N ILE A 39 -5.71 -3.32 6.11
CA ILE A 39 -5.69 -3.06 4.67
C ILE A 39 -7.12 -3.08 4.18
N LEU A 40 -7.57 -1.97 3.62
CA LEU A 40 -8.88 -1.88 3.01
C LEU A 40 -8.73 -1.50 1.54
N ASP A 41 -9.00 -2.47 0.67
CA ASP A 41 -9.07 -2.28 -0.77
C ASP A 41 -10.53 -2.12 -1.21
N PHE A 42 -10.80 -1.06 -1.95
CA PHE A 42 -12.12 -0.81 -2.52
C PHE A 42 -12.01 -0.14 -3.89
N SER A 43 -13.02 -0.31 -4.72
CA SER A 43 -13.12 0.37 -6.00
C SER A 43 -14.15 1.49 -5.95
N ALA A 44 -13.97 2.48 -6.84
CA ALA A 44 -14.99 3.46 -7.13
C ALA A 44 -15.19 3.54 -8.63
N GLN A 45 -16.43 3.42 -9.11
CA GLN A 45 -16.72 3.33 -10.54
C GLN A 45 -18.08 3.91 -10.91
N GLY A 46 -18.18 4.39 -12.13
CA GLY A 46 -19.43 4.91 -12.66
C GLY A 46 -19.24 5.74 -13.91
N LYS A 47 -20.33 6.36 -14.34
CA LYS A 47 -20.33 7.23 -15.51
C LYS A 47 -20.00 8.66 -15.09
N VAL A 48 -19.09 9.30 -15.82
CA VAL A 48 -18.63 10.66 -15.55
C VAL A 48 -18.72 11.54 -16.80
N ASP A 49 -18.86 12.84 -16.57
CA ASP A 49 -18.75 13.87 -17.61
C ASP A 49 -17.39 14.54 -17.46
N SER A 50 -16.52 14.35 -18.43
CA SER A 50 -15.14 14.86 -18.47
C SER A 50 -14.66 15.03 -19.89
N CYS A 51 -13.73 15.93 -20.11
CA CYS A 51 -13.03 16.03 -21.38
C CYS A 51 -12.03 14.89 -21.62
N ILE A 52 -11.78 14.03 -20.63
CA ILE A 52 -10.93 12.85 -20.77
C ILE A 52 -11.70 11.76 -21.53
N LYS A 53 -11.27 11.44 -22.75
CA LYS A 53 -11.80 10.32 -23.55
C LYS A 53 -11.26 8.98 -23.09
N TYR A 54 -9.96 8.96 -22.76
CA TYR A 54 -9.24 7.76 -22.38
C TYR A 54 -8.18 8.07 -21.35
N MET A 55 -8.08 7.24 -20.33
CA MET A 55 -7.00 7.23 -19.34
C MET A 55 -6.73 5.81 -18.89
N LYS A 56 -5.47 5.42 -18.87
CA LYS A 56 -5.04 4.14 -18.29
C LYS A 56 -3.82 4.36 -17.43
N SER A 57 -3.95 4.12 -16.13
CA SER A 57 -2.89 4.41 -15.17
C SER A 57 -2.94 3.43 -14.01
N GLY A 58 -1.75 2.93 -13.64
CA GLY A 58 -1.58 2.02 -12.52
C GLY A 58 -1.96 0.56 -12.81
N THR A 59 -1.45 -0.35 -11.99
CA THR A 59 -1.59 -1.80 -12.19
C THR A 59 -2.11 -2.54 -10.96
N ALA A 60 -1.89 -2.02 -9.75
CA ALA A 60 -2.21 -2.67 -8.49
C ALA A 60 -2.73 -1.65 -7.45
N PHE A 61 -3.49 -2.11 -6.45
CA PHE A 61 -4.01 -1.27 -5.37
C PHE A 61 -2.88 -0.69 -4.50
N ASN A 62 -1.89 -1.50 -4.22
CA ASN A 62 -0.83 -1.26 -3.23
C ASN A 62 0.40 -0.52 -3.77
N VAL A 63 0.34 0.06 -4.97
CA VAL A 63 1.45 0.80 -5.58
C VAL A 63 0.99 2.19 -6.02
N VAL A 64 1.76 3.22 -5.68
CA VAL A 64 1.57 4.59 -6.18
C VAL A 64 1.75 4.60 -7.71
N ILE A 65 0.81 5.18 -8.43
CA ILE A 65 0.82 5.24 -9.90
C ILE A 65 2.04 6.04 -10.37
N SER A 66 2.97 5.37 -11.07
CA SER A 66 4.20 5.98 -11.59
C SER A 66 4.09 6.56 -12.99
N LYS A 67 3.03 6.18 -13.75
CA LYS A 67 2.82 6.67 -15.12
C LYS A 67 1.34 6.90 -15.37
N ALA A 68 1.01 8.00 -16.02
CA ALA A 68 -0.35 8.30 -16.43
C ALA A 68 -0.38 8.75 -17.88
N ASP A 69 -1.18 8.05 -18.69
CA ASP A 69 -1.46 8.36 -20.08
C ASP A 69 -2.91 8.80 -20.23
N VAL A 70 -3.14 9.92 -20.90
CA VAL A 70 -4.49 10.46 -21.12
C VAL A 70 -4.67 10.97 -22.54
N ILE A 71 -5.88 10.79 -23.07
CA ILE A 71 -6.35 11.44 -24.30
C ILE A 71 -7.51 12.34 -23.92
N VAL A 72 -7.43 13.62 -24.26
CA VAL A 72 -8.49 14.60 -24.00
C VAL A 72 -9.13 15.11 -25.29
N ASP A 73 -10.42 15.40 -25.24
CA ASP A 73 -11.19 16.01 -26.32
C ASP A 73 -11.12 17.55 -26.26
N LYS A 74 -9.90 18.05 -26.28
CA LYS A 74 -9.60 19.49 -26.27
C LYS A 74 -8.34 19.75 -27.09
N PRO A 75 -8.12 20.96 -27.60
CA PRO A 75 -6.90 21.33 -28.29
C PRO A 75 -5.66 21.14 -27.43
N LEU A 76 -4.53 20.78 -28.04
CA LEU A 76 -3.26 20.58 -27.37
C LEU A 76 -2.78 21.85 -26.66
N ALA A 77 -2.60 21.76 -25.34
CA ALA A 77 -2.12 22.86 -24.50
C ALA A 77 -0.63 22.71 -24.15
N LYS A 78 0.24 22.54 -25.16
CA LYS A 78 1.65 22.19 -25.01
C LYS A 78 2.41 23.14 -24.06
N GLU A 79 2.31 24.45 -24.26
CA GLU A 79 3.02 25.44 -23.44
C GLU A 79 2.57 25.42 -21.97
N TYR A 80 1.27 25.22 -21.73
CA TYR A 80 0.75 25.08 -20.37
C TYR A 80 1.22 23.78 -19.72
N PHE A 81 1.25 22.68 -20.45
CA PHE A 81 1.72 21.39 -19.98
C PHE A 81 3.20 21.42 -19.60
N GLU A 82 4.06 21.99 -20.46
CA GLU A 82 5.49 22.13 -20.17
C GLU A 82 5.74 22.99 -18.91
N LYS A 83 4.99 24.07 -18.72
CA LYS A 83 5.05 24.88 -17.49
C LYS A 83 4.55 24.11 -16.26
N PHE A 84 3.50 23.31 -16.41
CA PHE A 84 2.98 22.47 -15.34
C PHE A 84 4.01 21.42 -14.91
N LEU A 85 4.66 20.73 -15.86
CA LEU A 85 5.72 19.76 -15.57
C LEU A 85 6.87 20.42 -14.81
N LEU A 86 7.36 21.57 -15.30
CA LEU A 86 8.45 22.30 -14.66
C LEU A 86 8.10 22.74 -13.22
N ALA A 87 6.90 23.26 -13.02
CA ALA A 87 6.44 23.75 -11.71
C ALA A 87 6.25 22.62 -10.67
N ASN A 88 6.04 21.40 -11.12
CA ASN A 88 5.85 20.23 -10.27
C ASN A 88 7.08 19.27 -10.23
N GLU A 89 8.20 19.64 -10.86
CA GLU A 89 9.42 18.82 -10.97
C GLU A 89 9.15 17.45 -11.59
N LEU A 90 8.28 17.41 -12.62
CA LEU A 90 7.85 16.20 -13.32
C LEU A 90 8.49 16.11 -14.71
N THR A 91 8.50 14.89 -15.25
CA THR A 91 8.77 14.62 -16.67
C THR A 91 7.50 14.12 -17.36
N GLY A 92 7.45 14.32 -18.67
CA GLY A 92 6.32 13.90 -19.47
C GLY A 92 6.41 14.41 -20.90
N GLU A 93 5.46 14.00 -21.72
CA GLU A 93 5.39 14.39 -23.12
C GLU A 93 3.95 14.60 -23.57
N CYS A 94 3.76 15.36 -24.65
CA CYS A 94 2.45 15.56 -25.25
C CYS A 94 2.53 15.66 -26.77
N HIS A 95 1.49 15.19 -27.43
CA HIS A 95 1.29 15.32 -28.87
C HIS A 95 -0.20 15.34 -29.21
N GLU A 96 -0.54 15.62 -30.45
CA GLU A 96 -1.91 15.62 -30.94
C GLU A 96 -2.01 14.73 -32.18
N ASP A 97 -3.11 13.97 -32.27
CA ASP A 97 -3.46 13.18 -33.45
C ASP A 97 -4.98 13.19 -33.69
N GLU A 98 -5.50 12.30 -34.54
CA GLU A 98 -6.91 12.19 -34.85
C GLU A 98 -7.80 11.78 -33.66
N ALA A 99 -7.22 11.12 -32.63
CA ALA A 99 -7.94 10.72 -31.43
C ALA A 99 -8.12 11.87 -30.43
N GLY A 100 -7.23 12.86 -30.45
CA GLY A 100 -7.25 14.03 -29.58
C GLY A 100 -5.86 14.46 -29.11
N SER A 101 -5.81 15.21 -28.02
CA SER A 101 -4.55 15.63 -27.40
C SER A 101 -4.10 14.59 -26.37
N HIS A 102 -2.92 14.05 -26.57
CA HIS A 102 -2.27 13.04 -25.74
C HIS A 102 -1.32 13.70 -24.75
N TYR A 103 -1.37 13.25 -23.49
CA TYR A 103 -0.46 13.67 -22.44
C TYR A 103 0.02 12.45 -21.66
N HIS A 104 1.31 12.44 -21.36
CA HIS A 104 1.97 11.48 -20.51
C HIS A 104 2.67 12.18 -19.36
N ILE A 105 2.54 11.68 -18.14
CA ILE A 105 3.26 12.14 -16.96
C ILE A 105 3.96 10.96 -16.31
N ASP A 106 5.26 11.12 -16.03
CA ASP A 106 6.00 10.25 -15.14
C ASP A 106 5.92 10.79 -13.71
N GLY A 107 5.53 9.92 -12.80
CA GLY A 107 5.55 10.13 -11.35
C GLY A 107 6.67 9.31 -10.70
N LYS A 108 6.49 8.98 -9.42
CA LYS A 108 7.44 8.16 -8.66
C LYS A 108 6.69 7.03 -7.97
N PRO A 109 6.99 5.75 -8.28
CA PRO A 109 6.35 4.63 -7.60
C PRO A 109 6.78 4.57 -6.13
N PHE A 110 5.89 4.09 -5.28
CA PHE A 110 6.19 3.70 -3.91
C PHE A 110 5.10 2.76 -3.41
N HIS A 111 5.38 1.99 -2.35
CA HIS A 111 4.39 1.12 -1.75
C HIS A 111 3.29 1.93 -1.03
N ALA A 112 2.02 1.47 -1.08
CA ALA A 112 0.86 2.17 -0.53
C ALA A 112 0.91 2.38 1.00
N SER A 113 1.76 1.66 1.72
CA SER A 113 2.00 1.91 3.14
C SER A 113 2.71 3.23 3.43
N ARG A 114 3.40 3.79 2.43
CA ARG A 114 4.13 5.07 2.51
C ARG A 114 3.94 5.89 1.22
N PRO A 115 2.69 6.20 0.82
CA PRO A 115 2.39 6.83 -0.47
C PRO A 115 2.96 8.24 -0.59
N TYR A 116 3.21 8.90 0.53
CA TYR A 116 3.86 10.22 0.63
C TYR A 116 5.33 10.24 0.18
N MET A 117 5.96 9.07 0.01
CA MET A 117 7.32 8.93 -0.57
C MET A 117 7.31 8.86 -2.09
N GLY A 118 6.15 8.61 -2.68
CA GLY A 118 5.91 8.56 -4.11
C GLY A 118 5.33 9.87 -4.68
N VAL A 119 5.13 9.87 -6.00
CA VAL A 119 4.37 10.92 -6.72
C VAL A 119 3.36 10.23 -7.62
N ASN A 120 2.07 10.36 -7.29
CA ASN A 120 1.00 9.73 -8.06
C ASN A 120 0.75 10.46 -9.37
N ALA A 121 1.18 9.85 -10.48
CA ALA A 121 1.08 10.44 -11.83
C ALA A 121 -0.37 10.71 -12.25
N ALA A 122 -1.34 9.87 -11.84
CA ALA A 122 -2.74 10.07 -12.19
C ALA A 122 -3.34 11.26 -11.45
N VAL A 123 -3.01 11.46 -10.18
CA VAL A 123 -3.43 12.67 -9.44
C VAL A 123 -2.83 13.91 -10.11
N LYS A 124 -1.57 13.87 -10.52
CA LYS A 124 -0.92 14.97 -11.25
C LYS A 124 -1.57 15.22 -12.62
N MET A 125 -1.98 14.17 -13.30
CA MET A 125 -2.72 14.28 -14.55
C MET A 125 -4.08 14.94 -14.34
N PHE A 126 -4.84 14.57 -13.30
CA PHE A 126 -6.10 15.25 -12.95
C PHE A 126 -5.86 16.71 -12.54
N GLU A 127 -4.78 17.04 -11.83
CA GLU A 127 -4.39 18.43 -11.53
C GLU A 127 -4.17 19.24 -12.81
N PHE A 128 -3.44 18.66 -13.78
CA PHE A 128 -3.19 19.31 -15.07
C PHE A 128 -4.49 19.49 -15.87
N VAL A 129 -5.25 18.42 -16.11
CA VAL A 129 -6.48 18.47 -16.91
C VAL A 129 -7.51 19.42 -16.29
N GLY A 130 -7.72 19.31 -14.98
CA GLY A 130 -8.65 20.16 -14.24
C GLY A 130 -8.29 21.64 -14.33
N SER A 131 -7.02 21.99 -14.14
CA SER A 131 -6.57 23.38 -14.18
C SER A 131 -6.46 23.95 -15.59
N CYS A 132 -6.05 23.15 -16.56
CA CYS A 132 -5.88 23.58 -17.95
C CYS A 132 -7.22 23.78 -18.69
N TYR A 133 -8.14 22.83 -18.50
CA TYR A 133 -9.40 22.78 -19.27
C TYR A 133 -10.64 23.10 -18.45
N ASN A 134 -10.47 23.43 -17.17
CA ASN A 134 -11.55 23.63 -16.21
C ASN A 134 -12.49 22.41 -16.14
N ASP A 135 -11.91 21.21 -16.20
CA ASP A 135 -12.64 19.94 -16.14
C ASP A 135 -13.08 19.65 -14.70
N GLU A 136 -14.37 19.76 -14.44
CA GLU A 136 -14.94 19.69 -13.10
C GLU A 136 -14.69 18.31 -12.43
N PHE A 137 -14.81 17.23 -13.22
CA PHE A 137 -14.53 15.87 -12.73
C PHE A 137 -13.08 15.75 -12.24
N SER A 138 -12.12 16.21 -13.03
CA SER A 138 -10.69 16.17 -12.65
C SER A 138 -10.41 17.01 -11.41
N LEU A 139 -10.98 18.20 -11.29
CA LEU A 139 -10.84 19.05 -10.11
C LEU A 139 -11.42 18.37 -8.85
N ASN A 140 -12.56 17.71 -8.96
CA ASN A 140 -13.18 16.97 -7.87
C ASN A 140 -12.38 15.70 -7.52
N ALA A 141 -11.82 14.97 -8.49
CA ALA A 141 -10.93 13.84 -8.23
C ALA A 141 -9.68 14.27 -7.45
N VAL A 142 -9.06 15.38 -7.83
CA VAL A 142 -7.92 15.96 -7.07
C VAL A 142 -8.33 16.32 -5.65
N LYS A 143 -9.47 16.96 -5.44
CA LYS A 143 -9.97 17.34 -4.11
C LYS A 143 -10.11 16.13 -3.19
N LEU A 144 -10.54 14.98 -3.72
CA LEU A 144 -10.72 13.76 -2.94
C LEU A 144 -9.41 12.98 -2.73
N PHE A 145 -8.57 12.85 -3.77
CA PHE A 145 -7.53 11.83 -3.83
C PHE A 145 -6.09 12.35 -3.74
N LYS A 146 -5.89 13.67 -3.67
CA LYS A 146 -4.54 14.24 -3.64
C LYS A 146 -3.78 13.96 -2.34
N ASP A 147 -4.47 13.98 -1.21
CA ASP A 147 -3.83 13.87 0.09
C ASP A 147 -3.59 12.41 0.47
N PRO A 148 -2.32 12.01 0.74
CA PRO A 148 -1.96 10.61 1.03
C PRO A 148 -2.39 10.13 2.43
N TYR A 149 -3.06 10.96 3.22
CA TYR A 149 -3.62 10.62 4.54
C TYR A 149 -5.16 10.59 4.55
N GLY A 150 -5.79 10.71 3.35
CA GLY A 150 -7.23 10.62 3.20
C GLY A 150 -8.03 11.83 3.71
N VAL A 151 -7.41 13.00 3.79
CA VAL A 151 -8.09 14.25 4.23
C VAL A 151 -9.28 14.58 3.32
N GLY A 152 -9.12 14.45 2.00
CA GLY A 152 -10.21 14.70 1.03
C GLY A 152 -11.42 13.79 1.22
N LEU A 153 -11.19 12.57 1.70
CA LEU A 153 -12.22 11.56 1.98
C LEU A 153 -12.75 11.62 3.42
N LYS A 154 -12.28 12.58 4.22
CA LYS A 154 -12.66 12.81 5.63
C LYS A 154 -12.42 11.59 6.53
N VAL A 155 -11.35 10.82 6.25
CA VAL A 155 -10.96 9.61 6.99
C VAL A 155 -9.60 9.72 7.66
N ALA A 156 -8.91 10.85 7.51
CA ALA A 156 -7.60 11.07 8.12
C ALA A 156 -7.64 10.79 9.63
N TYR A 157 -6.70 9.96 10.08
CA TYR A 157 -6.57 9.58 11.49
C TYR A 157 -5.10 9.31 11.83
N ASP A 158 -4.65 9.76 12.99
CA ASP A 158 -3.30 9.49 13.48
C ASP A 158 -3.38 8.53 14.67
N GLY A 159 -3.05 7.26 14.41
CA GLY A 159 -3.13 6.18 15.40
C GLY A 159 -2.00 6.25 16.42
N ALA A 160 -2.33 6.05 17.68
CA ALA A 160 -1.37 6.15 18.80
C ALA A 160 -0.23 5.12 18.68
N TYR A 161 -0.52 3.91 18.20
CA TYR A 161 0.45 2.83 18.09
C TYR A 161 0.98 2.63 16.67
N MET A 162 0.11 2.70 15.66
CA MET A 162 0.46 2.35 14.28
C MET A 162 0.76 3.59 13.40
N GLY A 163 0.62 4.80 13.96
CA GLY A 163 0.79 6.05 13.22
C GLY A 163 -0.36 6.32 12.25
N PRO A 164 -0.21 7.30 11.34
CA PRO A 164 -1.31 7.82 10.54
C PRO A 164 -1.88 6.78 9.55
N LEU A 165 -3.21 6.84 9.33
CA LEU A 165 -3.84 6.22 8.17
C LEU A 165 -3.15 6.73 6.91
N THR A 166 -2.91 5.83 5.93
CA THR A 166 -2.46 6.23 4.59
C THR A 166 -3.47 5.83 3.54
N PHE A 167 -3.52 6.64 2.47
CA PHE A 167 -4.41 6.49 1.32
C PHE A 167 -3.60 6.45 0.03
N ASN A 168 -3.91 5.49 -0.83
CA ASN A 168 -3.35 5.38 -2.16
C ASN A 168 -4.44 5.19 -3.22
N MET A 169 -4.32 5.86 -4.34
CA MET A 169 -5.02 5.52 -5.57
C MET A 169 -4.05 4.72 -6.45
N GLY A 170 -4.29 3.41 -6.57
CA GLY A 170 -3.39 2.48 -7.27
C GLY A 170 -3.75 2.27 -8.74
N LYS A 171 -5.00 2.59 -9.15
CA LYS A 171 -5.45 2.60 -10.56
C LYS A 171 -6.40 3.76 -10.81
N ALA A 172 -6.29 4.32 -12.01
CA ALA A 172 -7.24 5.30 -12.54
C ALA A 172 -7.43 5.05 -14.03
N ASN A 173 -8.59 4.53 -14.40
CA ASN A 173 -8.94 4.24 -15.78
C ASN A 173 -10.21 4.98 -16.18
N ILE A 174 -10.19 5.60 -17.35
CA ILE A 174 -11.38 6.24 -17.95
C ILE A 174 -11.46 5.76 -19.39
N GLU A 175 -12.62 5.27 -19.78
CA GLU A 175 -12.89 4.86 -21.15
C GLU A 175 -14.39 4.99 -21.44
N ASN A 176 -14.76 5.60 -22.58
CA ASN A 176 -16.17 5.78 -22.99
C ASN A 176 -17.04 6.45 -21.90
N GLY A 177 -16.51 7.41 -21.15
CA GLY A 177 -17.21 8.08 -20.07
C GLY A 177 -17.43 7.21 -18.82
N GLN A 178 -16.84 6.04 -18.75
CA GLN A 178 -16.81 5.20 -17.54
C GLN A 178 -15.47 5.37 -16.83
N VAL A 179 -15.51 5.61 -15.52
CA VAL A 179 -14.32 5.67 -14.67
C VAL A 179 -14.25 4.45 -13.76
N TYR A 180 -13.03 4.02 -13.48
CA TYR A 180 -12.70 3.01 -12.48
C TYR A 180 -11.48 3.47 -11.69
N PHE A 181 -11.61 3.54 -10.37
CA PHE A 181 -10.52 3.76 -9.43
C PHE A 181 -10.30 2.53 -8.56
N ALA A 182 -9.04 2.17 -8.31
CA ALA A 182 -8.65 1.21 -7.28
C ALA A 182 -8.01 2.00 -6.14
N LEU A 183 -8.54 1.87 -4.93
CA LEU A 183 -8.24 2.68 -3.76
C LEU A 183 -7.83 1.78 -2.60
N ASP A 184 -6.75 2.13 -1.90
CA ASP A 184 -6.17 1.36 -0.79
C ASP A 184 -6.03 2.26 0.45
N TYR A 185 -6.46 1.76 1.60
CA TYR A 185 -6.14 2.33 2.90
C TYR A 185 -5.26 1.39 3.70
N ARG A 186 -4.27 1.99 4.40
CA ARG A 186 -3.56 1.33 5.51
C ARG A 186 -3.96 2.03 6.79
N TYR A 187 -4.77 1.37 7.61
CA TYR A 187 -5.44 2.02 8.74
C TYR A 187 -5.00 1.45 10.10
N PRO A 188 -4.90 2.30 11.15
CA PRO A 188 -4.50 1.87 12.48
C PRO A 188 -5.64 1.13 13.22
N ASN A 189 -5.27 0.50 14.33
CA ASN A 189 -6.18 -0.33 15.14
C ASN A 189 -7.37 0.42 15.78
N GLU A 190 -7.32 1.74 15.81
CA GLU A 190 -8.42 2.58 16.30
C GLU A 190 -9.50 2.84 15.23
N CYS A 191 -9.25 2.41 14.00
CA CYS A 191 -10.19 2.51 12.88
C CYS A 191 -10.83 1.15 12.56
N GLU A 192 -12.07 1.18 12.07
CA GLU A 192 -12.74 0.01 11.50
C GLU A 192 -12.91 0.21 9.99
N GLY A 193 -12.51 -0.80 9.18
CA GLY A 193 -12.55 -0.73 7.72
C GLY A 193 -13.94 -0.41 7.17
N SER A 194 -14.99 -1.00 7.74
CA SER A 194 -16.37 -0.73 7.35
C SER A 194 -16.79 0.74 7.52
N ASP A 195 -16.32 1.41 8.58
CA ASP A 195 -16.63 2.82 8.81
C ASP A 195 -15.86 3.73 7.84
N LEU A 196 -14.61 3.37 7.54
CA LEU A 196 -13.78 4.08 6.55
C LEU A 196 -14.42 3.97 5.16
N LEU A 197 -14.81 2.75 4.76
CA LEU A 197 -15.49 2.51 3.48
C LEU A 197 -16.77 3.32 3.37
N LYS A 198 -17.62 3.29 4.40
CA LYS A 198 -18.90 4.00 4.40
C LYS A 198 -18.69 5.52 4.22
N ARG A 199 -17.77 6.13 5.00
CA ARG A 199 -17.49 7.58 4.91
C ARG A 199 -16.95 7.93 3.52
N SER A 200 -16.04 7.11 2.97
CA SER A 200 -15.50 7.32 1.64
C SER A 200 -16.57 7.18 0.55
N ALA A 201 -17.44 6.17 0.68
CA ALA A 201 -18.55 5.95 -0.23
C ALA A 201 -19.52 7.16 -0.27
N ASP A 202 -19.89 7.67 0.90
CA ASP A 202 -20.79 8.82 1.01
C ASP A 202 -20.18 10.06 0.32
N ILE A 203 -18.91 10.37 0.57
CA ILE A 203 -18.20 11.52 -0.02
C ILE A 203 -17.98 11.34 -1.53
N ILE A 204 -17.54 10.16 -1.97
CA ILE A 204 -17.32 9.87 -3.40
C ILE A 204 -18.65 9.98 -4.16
N LYS A 205 -19.74 9.46 -3.59
CA LYS A 205 -21.08 9.57 -4.19
C LYS A 205 -21.57 11.01 -4.24
N GLU A 206 -21.33 11.80 -3.19
CA GLU A 206 -21.70 13.21 -3.15
C GLU A 206 -20.96 14.05 -4.20
N VAL A 207 -19.63 13.81 -4.36
CA VAL A 207 -18.73 14.70 -5.12
C VAL A 207 -18.55 14.24 -6.57
N LEU A 208 -18.42 12.93 -6.81
CA LEU A 208 -18.16 12.36 -8.14
C LEU A 208 -19.38 11.65 -8.74
N HIS A 209 -20.45 11.43 -7.97
CA HIS A 209 -21.68 10.74 -8.39
C HIS A 209 -21.47 9.28 -8.86
N ILE A 210 -20.39 8.63 -8.40
CA ILE A 210 -20.05 7.24 -8.70
C ILE A 210 -20.22 6.35 -7.48
N ASP A 211 -20.29 5.03 -7.69
CA ASP A 211 -20.50 4.05 -6.64
C ASP A 211 -19.19 3.40 -6.21
N THR A 212 -19.16 2.92 -4.95
CA THR A 212 -18.01 2.22 -4.40
C THR A 212 -18.36 0.77 -4.10
N GLU A 213 -17.35 -0.11 -4.20
CA GLU A 213 -17.49 -1.53 -3.90
C GLU A 213 -16.28 -2.00 -3.08
N LEU A 214 -16.55 -2.75 -2.00
CA LEU A 214 -15.51 -3.40 -1.21
C LEU A 214 -14.82 -4.49 -2.05
N VAL A 215 -13.50 -4.49 -2.06
CA VAL A 215 -12.70 -5.54 -2.70
C VAL A 215 -12.11 -6.47 -1.63
N ASP A 216 -11.44 -5.92 -0.62
CA ASP A 216 -10.91 -6.66 0.53
C ASP A 216 -10.85 -5.78 1.77
N ASP A 217 -11.02 -6.38 2.95
CA ASP A 217 -10.79 -5.73 4.25
C ASP A 217 -10.06 -6.71 5.17
N SER A 218 -8.74 -6.59 5.16
CA SER A 218 -7.85 -7.35 6.02
C SER A 218 -7.59 -6.59 7.32
N LYS A 219 -8.15 -7.10 8.42
CA LYS A 219 -8.07 -6.45 9.74
C LYS A 219 -6.62 -6.30 10.21
N TRP A 220 -6.36 -5.25 10.96
CA TRP A 220 -5.08 -5.00 11.62
C TRP A 220 -4.68 -6.12 12.60
N LEU A 221 -3.38 -6.24 12.84
CA LEU A 221 -2.78 -7.06 13.89
C LEU A 221 -2.13 -6.15 14.94
N LEU A 222 -2.41 -6.41 16.21
CA LEU A 222 -1.73 -5.75 17.33
C LEU A 222 -1.52 -6.74 18.47
N ASN A 223 -0.27 -7.00 18.81
CA ASN A 223 0.13 -7.79 19.97
C ASN A 223 0.73 -6.88 21.05
N ASP A 224 0.69 -7.31 22.30
CA ASP A 224 1.40 -6.63 23.38
C ASP A 224 2.92 -6.81 23.19
N PRO A 225 3.69 -5.73 22.97
CA PRO A 225 5.13 -5.82 22.81
C PRO A 225 5.86 -6.42 24.02
N ASN A 226 5.21 -6.49 25.19
CA ASN A 226 5.75 -7.11 26.39
C ASN A 226 5.33 -8.60 26.57
N SER A 227 4.59 -9.15 25.60
CA SER A 227 4.19 -10.56 25.64
C SER A 227 5.41 -11.50 25.63
N GLU A 228 5.26 -12.70 26.21
CA GLU A 228 6.28 -13.73 26.25
C GLU A 228 6.82 -14.05 24.84
N LEU A 229 5.94 -14.20 23.86
CA LEU A 229 6.30 -14.46 22.47
C LEU A 229 7.28 -13.40 21.95
N ILE A 230 6.92 -12.11 22.05
CA ILE A 230 7.74 -11.02 21.53
C ILE A 230 9.05 -10.87 22.29
N GLN A 231 9.02 -10.99 23.61
CA GLN A 231 10.23 -10.91 24.43
C GLN A 231 11.19 -12.07 24.14
N THR A 232 10.67 -13.28 23.88
CA THR A 232 11.48 -14.44 23.47
C THR A 232 12.08 -14.21 22.07
N CYS A 233 11.31 -13.71 21.11
CA CYS A 233 11.83 -13.32 19.80
C CYS A 233 12.96 -12.29 19.90
N LEU A 234 12.76 -11.23 20.68
CA LEU A 234 13.77 -10.18 20.89
C LEU A 234 15.03 -10.71 21.60
N LYS A 235 14.88 -11.58 22.60
CA LYS A 235 16.00 -12.23 23.33
C LYS A 235 16.95 -12.92 22.34
N HIS A 236 16.39 -13.80 21.49
CA HIS A 236 17.20 -14.58 20.56
C HIS A 236 17.72 -13.75 19.38
N TYR A 237 16.92 -12.84 18.83
CA TYR A 237 17.41 -11.93 17.80
C TYR A 237 18.63 -11.15 18.29
N ARG A 238 18.56 -10.52 19.46
CA ARG A 238 19.65 -9.73 20.06
C ARG A 238 20.90 -10.57 20.34
N ALA A 239 20.71 -11.79 20.84
CA ALA A 239 21.82 -12.70 21.14
C ALA A 239 22.61 -13.11 19.89
N PHE A 240 21.95 -13.31 18.76
CA PHE A 240 22.57 -13.78 17.52
C PHE A 240 23.02 -12.64 16.59
N SER A 241 22.26 -11.55 16.53
CA SER A 241 22.57 -10.41 15.66
C SER A 241 23.57 -9.42 16.29
N GLY A 242 23.62 -9.35 17.62
CA GLY A 242 24.32 -8.30 18.36
C GLY A 242 23.59 -6.94 18.35
N ASP A 243 22.47 -6.82 17.66
CA ASP A 243 21.64 -5.61 17.64
C ASP A 243 20.77 -5.56 18.91
N THR A 244 21.20 -4.77 19.88
CA THR A 244 20.47 -4.59 21.14
C THR A 244 19.58 -3.35 21.17
N TYR A 245 19.58 -2.53 20.10
CA TYR A 245 18.94 -1.22 20.06
C TYR A 245 17.64 -1.19 19.27
N THR A 246 17.51 -1.99 18.21
CA THR A 246 16.29 -1.98 17.40
C THR A 246 15.09 -2.46 18.22
N PRO A 247 14.05 -1.62 18.36
CA PRO A 247 12.83 -2.00 19.06
C PRO A 247 11.99 -2.95 18.18
N PRO A 248 10.97 -3.62 18.75
CA PRO A 248 9.97 -4.30 17.93
C PRO A 248 9.29 -3.33 16.96
N LEU A 249 8.96 -3.83 15.78
CA LEU A 249 8.53 -3.03 14.65
C LEU A 249 7.01 -3.02 14.49
N ARG A 250 6.56 -2.02 13.76
CA ARG A 250 5.20 -1.88 13.23
C ARG A 250 5.28 -1.59 11.74
N ILE A 251 4.43 -2.21 10.95
CA ILE A 251 4.44 -2.06 9.49
C ILE A 251 3.06 -1.65 8.94
N GLY A 252 3.09 -1.03 7.77
CA GLY A 252 1.88 -0.70 7.00
C GLY A 252 1.46 -1.81 6.03
N GLY A 253 2.24 -2.89 5.96
CA GLY A 253 1.93 -4.10 5.21
C GLY A 253 1.20 -5.12 6.07
N GLY A 254 1.10 -6.35 5.56
CA GLY A 254 0.51 -7.46 6.30
C GLY A 254 1.12 -8.78 5.87
N THR A 255 1.19 -9.68 6.83
CA THR A 255 1.70 -11.04 6.66
C THR A 255 0.65 -12.06 7.11
N TYR A 256 0.96 -13.34 7.01
CA TYR A 256 0.12 -14.40 7.59
C TYR A 256 -0.11 -14.27 9.10
N ALA A 257 0.72 -13.51 9.80
CA ALA A 257 0.57 -13.33 11.25
C ALA A 257 -0.83 -12.85 11.62
N ARG A 258 -1.43 -11.96 10.82
CA ARG A 258 -2.81 -11.47 11.04
C ARG A 258 -3.90 -12.54 10.95
N SER A 259 -3.57 -13.72 10.42
CA SER A 259 -4.53 -14.82 10.30
C SER A 259 -4.84 -15.53 11.61
N PHE A 260 -4.03 -15.34 12.65
CA PHE A 260 -4.16 -16.01 13.94
C PHE A 260 -3.97 -15.04 15.10
N GLU A 261 -4.53 -15.37 16.25
CA GLU A 261 -4.22 -14.68 17.51
C GLU A 261 -2.83 -15.06 18.01
N ASN A 262 -2.12 -14.14 18.67
CA ASN A 262 -0.78 -14.35 19.22
C ASN A 262 0.25 -14.81 18.17
N PHE A 263 0.17 -14.30 16.97
CA PHE A 263 1.17 -14.49 15.94
C PHE A 263 1.89 -13.17 15.66
N VAL A 264 3.16 -13.26 15.30
CA VAL A 264 4.00 -12.14 14.93
C VAL A 264 4.78 -12.44 13.66
N ALA A 265 5.01 -11.46 12.82
CA ALA A 265 5.99 -11.59 11.76
C ALA A 265 7.40 -11.37 12.33
N PHE A 266 8.36 -12.21 11.92
CA PHE A 266 9.65 -12.30 12.58
C PHE A 266 10.74 -12.75 11.61
N GLY A 267 11.47 -11.80 11.03
CA GLY A 267 12.54 -12.06 10.06
C GLY A 267 12.06 -12.73 8.77
N PRO A 268 12.96 -13.07 7.83
CA PRO A 268 14.41 -13.22 8.04
C PRO A 268 15.27 -12.00 7.74
N ILE A 269 14.72 -10.85 7.32
CA ILE A 269 15.49 -9.69 6.90
C ILE A 269 16.09 -8.96 8.11
N PHE A 270 17.39 -8.71 8.06
CA PHE A 270 18.12 -7.98 9.13
C PHE A 270 18.24 -6.51 8.74
N PRO A 271 17.64 -5.56 9.50
CA PRO A 271 17.67 -4.15 9.17
C PRO A 271 19.07 -3.51 9.26
N THR A 272 20.01 -4.21 9.91
CA THR A 272 21.41 -3.77 10.10
C THR A 272 22.37 -4.29 9.04
N ARG A 273 21.90 -5.11 8.08
CA ARG A 273 22.73 -5.65 7.01
C ARG A 273 22.51 -4.88 5.70
N GLU A 274 23.62 -4.60 5.04
CA GLU A 274 23.64 -4.07 3.68
C GLU A 274 23.79 -5.23 2.70
N TYR A 275 22.93 -5.26 1.68
CA TYR A 275 23.02 -6.22 0.59
C TYR A 275 23.82 -5.62 -0.57
N ALA A 276 24.38 -6.49 -1.41
CA ALA A 276 25.11 -6.05 -2.59
C ALA A 276 24.17 -5.25 -3.52
N SER A 277 24.69 -4.21 -4.16
CA SER A 277 23.91 -3.27 -4.99
C SER A 277 23.21 -3.89 -6.21
N TRP A 278 23.57 -5.13 -6.56
CA TRP A 278 22.92 -5.89 -7.64
C TRP A 278 21.74 -6.77 -7.16
N VAL A 279 21.55 -6.88 -5.84
CA VAL A 279 20.42 -7.62 -5.26
C VAL A 279 19.21 -6.70 -5.21
N GLY A 280 18.12 -7.12 -5.87
CA GLY A 280 16.84 -6.44 -5.82
C GLY A 280 16.16 -6.58 -4.45
N ALA A 281 15.33 -5.61 -4.11
CA ALA A 281 14.46 -5.68 -2.95
C ALA A 281 13.33 -6.69 -3.15
N GLU A 282 12.54 -6.92 -2.11
CA GLU A 282 11.35 -7.78 -2.14
C GLU A 282 10.43 -7.39 -3.31
N HIS A 283 9.98 -8.39 -4.08
CA HIS A 283 9.14 -8.24 -5.27
C HIS A 283 9.78 -7.49 -6.44
N GLU A 284 11.09 -7.25 -6.41
CA GLU A 284 11.83 -6.63 -7.51
C GLU A 284 12.58 -7.67 -8.36
N ALA A 285 13.04 -7.23 -9.54
CA ALA A 285 13.93 -8.06 -10.36
C ALA A 285 15.25 -8.31 -9.61
N ASP A 286 15.82 -9.51 -9.79
CA ASP A 286 17.06 -9.94 -9.12
C ASP A 286 16.96 -10.00 -7.59
N GLU A 287 15.74 -10.17 -7.07
CA GLU A 287 15.51 -10.44 -5.65
C GLU A 287 16.39 -11.61 -5.19
N GLY A 288 17.09 -11.43 -4.09
CA GLY A 288 18.03 -12.41 -3.59
C GLY A 288 18.19 -12.34 -2.08
N PHE A 289 18.60 -13.47 -1.49
CA PHE A 289 18.82 -13.59 -0.05
C PHE A 289 20.15 -14.28 0.24
N GLU A 290 20.94 -13.70 1.14
CA GLU A 290 22.26 -14.22 1.50
C GLU A 290 22.15 -15.52 2.29
N ILE A 291 22.88 -16.58 1.88
CA ILE A 291 22.83 -17.91 2.51
C ILE A 291 23.26 -17.87 3.99
N GLU A 292 24.31 -17.11 4.33
CA GLU A 292 24.76 -16.97 5.72
C GLU A 292 23.71 -16.32 6.61
N THR A 293 23.03 -15.31 6.08
CA THR A 293 21.89 -14.64 6.74
C THR A 293 20.74 -15.63 6.97
N MET A 294 20.44 -16.48 6.00
CA MET A 294 19.41 -17.51 6.12
C MET A 294 19.76 -18.53 7.23
N ILE A 295 21.02 -18.98 7.28
CA ILE A 295 21.49 -19.92 8.34
C ILE A 295 21.36 -19.26 9.72
N LEU A 296 21.73 -18.00 9.85
CA LEU A 296 21.60 -17.24 11.09
C LEU A 296 20.13 -17.11 11.52
N ALA A 297 19.23 -16.79 10.58
CA ALA A 297 17.80 -16.73 10.84
C ALA A 297 17.24 -18.10 11.31
N CYS A 298 17.65 -19.20 10.68
CA CYS A 298 17.28 -20.54 11.11
C CYS A 298 17.74 -20.84 12.54
N ALA A 299 18.93 -20.41 12.93
CA ALA A 299 19.43 -20.58 14.31
C ALA A 299 18.58 -19.78 15.31
N ILE A 300 18.19 -18.55 14.97
CA ILE A 300 17.29 -17.72 15.78
C ILE A 300 15.94 -18.42 15.95
N TYR A 301 15.33 -18.87 14.86
CA TYR A 301 14.02 -19.56 14.89
C TYR A 301 14.07 -20.82 15.75
N ALA A 302 15.12 -21.66 15.61
CA ALA A 302 15.26 -22.88 16.40
C ALA A 302 15.30 -22.60 17.92
N ASN A 303 16.00 -21.54 18.34
CA ASN A 303 16.08 -21.16 19.75
C ASN A 303 14.75 -20.57 20.25
N VAL A 304 14.08 -19.74 19.48
CA VAL A 304 12.74 -19.21 19.83
C VAL A 304 11.75 -20.36 20.00
N LEU A 305 11.70 -21.29 19.04
CA LEU A 305 10.79 -22.43 19.11
C LEU A 305 11.10 -23.36 20.27
N PHE A 306 12.39 -23.56 20.60
CA PHE A 306 12.80 -24.36 21.74
C PHE A 306 12.30 -23.74 23.06
N ASP A 307 12.56 -22.43 23.29
CA ASP A 307 12.11 -21.75 24.51
C ASP A 307 10.60 -21.79 24.66
N LEU A 308 9.84 -21.46 23.56
CA LEU A 308 8.37 -21.41 23.61
C LEU A 308 7.70 -22.79 23.71
N ALA A 309 8.32 -23.86 23.23
CA ALA A 309 7.70 -25.20 23.18
C ALA A 309 8.21 -26.16 24.24
N CYS A 310 9.40 -25.95 24.79
CA CYS A 310 10.09 -26.95 25.64
C CYS A 310 10.34 -26.50 27.09
N GLU A 311 10.24 -25.22 27.40
CA GLU A 311 10.45 -24.66 28.75
C GLU A 311 9.16 -24.51 29.58
N GLN A 312 8.14 -25.35 29.35
CA GLN A 312 6.93 -25.39 30.19
C GLN A 312 7.05 -26.43 31.30
#